data_28ffb14f1592de61ec36cdf66eaa91ec
#
_entry.id   28ffb14f1592de61ec36cdf66eaa91ec
#
_cell.length_a   1.000
_cell.length_b   1.000
_cell.length_c   1.000
_cell.angle_alpha   90.00
_cell.angle_beta   90.00
_cell.angle_gamma   90.00
#
_symmetry.space_group_name_H-M   'P 1'
#
loop_
_entity.id
_entity.type
_entity.pdbx_description
1 polymer ?
#
loop_
_entity_poly.entity_id
_entity_poly.type
_entity_poly.pdbx_seq_one_letter_code
_entity_poly.pdbx_strand_id
1 'polypeptide(L)'
;VSSAFFGLSKPVSTVERAVSFLGLDTLMTLVLAQGIFKEAPQIGVPGFSIAELWQHSLQTAGAARVIAAQEGLDQTTLDDAFLAGMLHDIVKLVLAQSMPDTYAEVLRKTGTGFAATAEQDILLTTHADVGAYLLGLWGLTDAVVEAVAFHEHPGTAPTETLGLPAIIHAADRLARYPDQADPCSEQLQLDSRCLEEFGMRDRWPIW
;
A
#
# COMPACT_ATOMS: atom_id res chain seq x y z
N VAL A 1 0.74 17.07 -6.30
CA VAL A 1 1.32 15.80 -6.76
C VAL A 1 2.45 16.14 -7.71
N SER A 2 3.69 15.70 -7.41
CA SER A 2 4.85 15.98 -8.28
C SER A 2 4.74 15.16 -9.57
N SER A 3 4.94 15.81 -10.72
CA SER A 3 4.98 15.14 -12.03
C SER A 3 6.06 14.05 -12.09
N ALA A 4 7.16 14.22 -11.34
CA ALA A 4 8.23 13.24 -11.23
C ALA A 4 7.76 11.93 -10.58
N PHE A 5 6.81 11.99 -9.65
CA PHE A 5 6.22 10.83 -9.00
C PHE A 5 5.48 9.89 -9.98
N PHE A 6 4.88 10.45 -11.03
CA PHE A 6 4.20 9.68 -12.09
C PHE A 6 5.07 9.50 -13.34
N GLY A 7 6.40 9.66 -13.25
CA GLY A 7 7.33 9.51 -14.37
C GLY A 7 7.14 10.54 -15.50
N LEU A 8 6.47 11.66 -15.22
CA LEU A 8 6.19 12.68 -16.23
C LEU A 8 7.36 13.64 -16.37
N SER A 9 7.87 13.79 -17.58
CA SER A 9 8.98 14.69 -17.92
C SER A 9 8.63 16.17 -17.81
N LYS A 10 7.33 16.53 -17.73
CA LYS A 10 6.83 17.91 -17.63
C LYS A 10 5.69 18.01 -16.62
N PRO A 11 5.58 19.13 -15.88
CA PRO A 11 4.48 19.37 -14.96
C PRO A 11 3.12 19.30 -15.67
N VAL A 12 2.15 18.65 -15.05
CA VAL A 12 0.75 18.65 -15.48
C VAL A 12 0.11 19.94 -15.00
N SER A 13 -0.33 20.77 -15.92
CA SER A 13 -0.85 22.11 -15.63
C SER A 13 -2.38 22.21 -15.67
N THR A 14 -3.08 21.18 -16.17
CA THR A 14 -4.55 21.18 -16.27
C THR A 14 -5.13 19.83 -15.85
N VAL A 15 -6.40 19.85 -15.40
CA VAL A 15 -7.13 18.62 -15.00
C VAL A 15 -7.30 17.67 -16.19
N GLU A 16 -7.57 18.22 -17.40
CA GLU A 16 -7.73 17.40 -18.61
C GLU A 16 -6.46 16.60 -18.92
N ARG A 17 -5.28 17.22 -18.75
CA ARG A 17 -4.01 16.53 -18.92
C ARG A 17 -3.77 15.51 -17.83
N ALA A 18 -4.16 15.81 -16.58
CA ALA A 18 -4.08 14.84 -15.49
C ALA A 18 -4.94 13.61 -15.79
N VAL A 19 -6.20 13.80 -16.20
CA VAL A 19 -7.10 12.72 -16.63
C VAL A 19 -6.53 11.92 -17.79
N SER A 20 -5.93 12.61 -18.79
CA SER A 20 -5.36 11.93 -19.96
C SER A 20 -4.15 11.04 -19.62
N PHE A 21 -3.39 11.37 -18.56
CA PHE A 21 -2.21 10.61 -18.15
C PHE A 21 -2.50 9.57 -17.07
N LEU A 22 -3.33 9.91 -16.08
CA LEU A 22 -3.58 9.08 -14.92
C LEU A 22 -4.82 8.18 -15.09
N GLY A 23 -5.71 8.54 -15.99
CA GLY A 23 -7.07 8.00 -16.02
C GLY A 23 -7.98 8.68 -15.00
N LEU A 24 -9.29 8.57 -15.24
CA LEU A 24 -10.31 9.17 -14.38
C LEU A 24 -10.34 8.47 -13.01
N ASP A 25 -10.25 7.14 -12.98
CA ASP A 25 -10.37 6.33 -11.77
C ASP A 25 -9.20 6.57 -10.80
N THR A 26 -7.98 6.64 -11.31
CA THR A 26 -6.81 7.04 -10.51
C THR A 26 -6.98 8.44 -9.92
N LEU A 27 -7.50 9.39 -10.72
CA LEU A 27 -7.74 10.75 -10.23
C LEU A 27 -8.83 10.78 -9.16
N MET A 28 -9.92 10.04 -9.35
CA MET A 28 -10.99 9.91 -8.35
C MET A 28 -10.47 9.30 -7.05
N THR A 29 -9.66 8.25 -7.13
CA THR A 29 -9.00 7.64 -5.97
C THR A 29 -8.16 8.66 -5.20
N LEU A 30 -7.34 9.46 -5.90
CA LEU A 30 -6.53 10.50 -5.26
C LEU A 30 -7.38 11.57 -4.56
N VAL A 31 -8.48 11.99 -5.16
CA VAL A 31 -9.38 12.99 -4.58
C VAL A 31 -10.08 12.45 -3.35
N LEU A 32 -10.59 11.22 -3.40
CA LEU A 32 -11.25 10.56 -2.27
C LEU A 32 -10.26 10.32 -1.12
N ALA A 33 -9.09 9.77 -1.42
CA ALA A 33 -8.07 9.55 -0.42
C ALA A 33 -7.61 10.87 0.22
N GLN A 34 -7.39 11.93 -0.56
CA GLN A 34 -7.07 13.25 -0.01
C GLN A 34 -8.18 13.76 0.93
N GLY A 35 -9.44 13.53 0.60
CA GLY A 35 -10.57 13.86 1.48
C GLY A 35 -10.46 13.18 2.85
N ILE A 36 -10.25 11.88 2.87
CA ILE A 36 -10.10 11.09 4.09
C ILE A 36 -8.96 11.63 4.96
N PHE A 37 -7.79 11.82 4.38
CA PHE A 37 -6.60 12.27 5.13
C PHE A 37 -6.70 13.74 5.57
N LYS A 38 -7.36 14.61 4.80
CA LYS A 38 -7.53 16.02 5.15
C LYS A 38 -8.56 16.26 6.25
N GLU A 39 -9.64 15.48 6.24
CA GLU A 39 -10.70 15.56 7.24
C GLU A 39 -10.36 14.80 8.53
N ALA A 40 -9.26 14.03 8.54
CA ALA A 40 -8.81 13.31 9.71
C ALA A 40 -8.44 14.31 10.84
N PRO A 41 -9.00 14.15 12.05
CA PRO A 41 -8.64 14.99 13.18
C PRO A 41 -7.17 14.82 13.55
N GLN A 42 -6.59 15.81 14.25
CA GLN A 42 -5.24 15.65 14.79
C GLN A 42 -5.22 14.47 15.77
N ILE A 43 -4.40 13.47 15.46
CA ILE A 43 -4.24 12.26 16.26
C ILE A 43 -3.04 12.47 17.17
N GLY A 44 -3.30 12.50 18.50
CA GLY A 44 -2.27 12.67 19.52
C GLY A 44 -1.55 11.38 19.92
N VAL A 45 -1.40 10.42 19.00
CA VAL A 45 -0.71 9.13 19.25
C VAL A 45 0.78 9.32 19.03
N PRO A 46 1.64 9.13 20.04
CA PRO A 46 3.09 9.22 19.87
C PRO A 46 3.60 8.22 18.82
N GLY A 47 4.40 8.72 17.89
CA GLY A 47 4.95 7.89 16.80
C GLY A 47 4.00 7.68 15.62
N PHE A 48 2.79 8.26 15.61
CA PHE A 48 1.87 8.23 14.47
C PHE A 48 1.83 9.57 13.75
N SER A 49 2.03 9.54 12.44
CA SER A 49 1.97 10.72 11.58
C SER A 49 1.05 10.49 10.39
N ILE A 50 -0.05 11.27 10.34
CA ILE A 50 -0.98 11.23 9.19
C ILE A 50 -0.26 11.61 7.89
N ALA A 51 0.67 12.59 7.95
CA ALA A 51 1.40 13.02 6.78
C ALA A 51 2.35 11.93 6.24
N GLU A 52 3.02 11.20 7.12
CA GLU A 52 3.88 10.07 6.74
C GLU A 52 3.05 8.92 6.19
N LEU A 53 1.91 8.58 6.81
CA LEU A 53 1.00 7.57 6.30
C LEU A 53 0.49 7.94 4.90
N TRP A 54 0.07 9.18 4.69
CA TRP A 54 -0.34 9.68 3.38
C TRP A 54 0.76 9.55 2.33
N GLN A 55 1.97 10.02 2.67
CA GLN A 55 3.12 9.97 1.76
C GLN A 55 3.47 8.52 1.40
N HIS A 56 3.50 7.63 2.38
CA HIS A 56 3.77 6.22 2.19
C HIS A 56 2.70 5.57 1.30
N SER A 57 1.42 5.76 1.60
CA SER A 57 0.32 5.23 0.77
C SER A 57 0.41 5.70 -0.68
N LEU A 58 0.75 6.97 -0.90
CA LEU A 58 0.92 7.51 -2.25
C LEU A 58 2.12 6.87 -2.98
N GLN A 59 3.25 6.69 -2.29
CA GLN A 59 4.43 6.04 -2.85
C GLN A 59 4.16 4.58 -3.19
N THR A 60 3.51 3.85 -2.30
CA THR A 60 3.11 2.45 -2.53
C THR A 60 2.16 2.33 -3.72
N ALA A 61 1.14 3.21 -3.81
CA ALA A 61 0.23 3.22 -4.95
C ALA A 61 0.94 3.45 -6.29
N GLY A 62 1.85 4.41 -6.33
CA GLY A 62 2.65 4.69 -7.52
C GLY A 62 3.53 3.52 -7.93
N ALA A 63 4.25 2.93 -6.98
CA ALA A 63 5.09 1.77 -7.21
C ALA A 63 4.26 0.56 -7.67
N ALA A 64 3.13 0.27 -7.02
CA ALA A 64 2.25 -0.83 -7.39
C ALA A 64 1.75 -0.72 -8.85
N ARG A 65 1.34 0.49 -9.27
CA ARG A 65 0.93 0.73 -10.65
C ARG A 65 2.09 0.53 -11.64
N VAL A 66 3.30 0.98 -11.30
CA VAL A 66 4.49 0.78 -12.15
C VAL A 66 4.84 -0.71 -12.28
N ILE A 67 4.85 -1.44 -11.17
CA ILE A 67 5.09 -2.88 -11.15
C ILE A 67 4.05 -3.58 -12.04
N ALA A 68 2.77 -3.33 -11.83
CA ALA A 68 1.68 -3.92 -12.62
C ALA A 68 1.83 -3.63 -14.12
N ALA A 69 2.24 -2.42 -14.49
CA ALA A 69 2.48 -2.05 -15.88
C ALA A 69 3.68 -2.79 -16.49
N GLN A 70 4.76 -2.97 -15.73
CA GLN A 70 5.94 -3.70 -16.17
C GLN A 70 5.68 -5.21 -16.32
N GLU A 71 4.78 -5.76 -15.50
CA GLU A 71 4.28 -7.12 -15.63
C GLU A 71 3.28 -7.30 -16.80
N GLY A 72 2.96 -6.21 -17.52
CA GLY A 72 2.08 -6.26 -18.69
C GLY A 72 0.61 -6.48 -18.37
N LEU A 73 0.18 -6.15 -17.16
CA LEU A 73 -1.21 -6.31 -16.73
C LEU A 73 -2.13 -5.28 -17.40
N ASP A 74 -3.42 -5.59 -17.45
CA ASP A 74 -4.40 -4.73 -18.10
C ASP A 74 -4.71 -3.45 -17.28
N GLN A 75 -5.37 -2.47 -17.92
CA GLN A 75 -5.66 -1.18 -17.33
C GLN A 75 -6.49 -1.28 -16.04
N THR A 76 -7.45 -2.21 -15.97
CA THR A 76 -8.26 -2.43 -14.78
C THR A 76 -7.39 -2.87 -13.61
N THR A 77 -6.49 -3.82 -13.84
CA THR A 77 -5.55 -4.28 -12.83
C THR A 77 -4.56 -3.18 -12.40
N LEU A 78 -4.14 -2.31 -13.32
CA LEU A 78 -3.30 -1.15 -12.98
C LEU A 78 -4.03 -0.17 -12.04
N ASP A 79 -5.32 0.06 -12.28
CA ASP A 79 -6.13 0.95 -11.48
C ASP A 79 -6.46 0.32 -10.10
N ASP A 80 -6.74 -0.98 -10.06
CA ASP A 80 -6.89 -1.74 -8.81
C ASP A 80 -5.58 -1.76 -7.99
N ALA A 81 -4.41 -1.93 -8.63
CA ALA A 81 -3.11 -1.86 -7.97
C ALA A 81 -2.87 -0.48 -7.33
N PHE A 82 -3.19 0.59 -8.05
CA PHE A 82 -3.09 1.94 -7.52
C PHE A 82 -4.03 2.15 -6.32
N LEU A 83 -5.29 1.73 -6.45
CA LEU A 83 -6.30 1.85 -5.40
C LEU A 83 -5.92 1.04 -4.15
N ALA A 84 -5.53 -0.22 -4.33
CA ALA A 84 -5.08 -1.07 -3.22
C ALA A 84 -3.86 -0.49 -2.52
N GLY A 85 -2.87 0.01 -3.26
CA GLY A 85 -1.69 0.68 -2.71
C GLY A 85 -2.03 1.95 -1.93
N MET A 86 -3.04 2.73 -2.34
CA MET A 86 -3.53 3.89 -1.58
C MET A 86 -4.21 3.49 -0.27
N LEU A 87 -4.87 2.35 -0.23
CA LEU A 87 -5.76 1.97 0.87
C LEU A 87 -5.19 0.88 1.79
N HIS A 88 -4.07 0.22 1.43
CA HIS A 88 -3.54 -0.93 2.18
C HIS A 88 -3.36 -0.67 3.68
N ASP A 89 -2.94 0.54 4.02
CA ASP A 89 -2.63 0.99 5.37
C ASP A 89 -3.67 1.94 5.98
N ILE A 90 -4.77 2.23 5.28
CA ILE A 90 -5.76 3.26 5.70
C ILE A 90 -6.35 2.98 7.09
N VAL A 91 -6.45 1.72 7.46
CA VAL A 91 -7.01 1.31 8.77
C VAL A 91 -6.09 1.69 9.93
N LYS A 92 -4.80 1.86 9.72
CA LYS A 92 -3.90 2.41 10.75
C LYS A 92 -4.39 3.77 11.25
N LEU A 93 -4.95 4.59 10.37
CA LEU A 93 -5.61 5.84 10.74
C LEU A 93 -6.83 5.60 11.64
N VAL A 94 -7.67 4.63 11.27
CA VAL A 94 -8.88 4.28 12.04
C VAL A 94 -8.50 3.74 13.44
N LEU A 95 -7.52 2.87 13.52
CA LEU A 95 -7.01 2.31 14.78
C LEU A 95 -6.43 3.39 15.69
N ALA A 96 -5.62 4.29 15.14
CA ALA A 96 -5.04 5.40 15.89
C ALA A 96 -6.11 6.39 16.42
N GLN A 97 -7.21 6.58 15.68
CA GLN A 97 -8.33 7.42 16.12
C GLN A 97 -9.22 6.75 17.17
N SER A 98 -9.55 5.48 16.95
CA SER A 98 -10.54 4.76 17.73
C SER A 98 -9.98 4.18 19.03
N MET A 99 -8.69 3.82 19.02
CA MET A 99 -8.00 3.18 20.15
C MET A 99 -6.60 3.78 20.37
N PRO A 100 -6.50 5.11 20.66
CA PRO A 100 -5.23 5.84 20.67
C PRO A 100 -4.19 5.23 21.63
N ASP A 101 -4.58 4.89 22.85
CA ASP A 101 -3.67 4.34 23.86
C ASP A 101 -3.15 2.95 23.46
N THR A 102 -4.03 2.09 22.99
CA THR A 102 -3.68 0.73 22.54
C THR A 102 -2.79 0.77 21.29
N TYR A 103 -3.11 1.68 20.35
CA TYR A 103 -2.31 1.82 19.14
C TYR A 103 -0.95 2.46 19.41
N ALA A 104 -0.83 3.34 20.40
CA ALA A 104 0.46 3.83 20.90
C ALA A 104 1.34 2.69 21.45
N GLU A 105 0.74 1.68 22.09
CA GLU A 105 1.46 0.49 22.54
C GLU A 105 1.93 -0.37 21.37
N VAL A 106 1.09 -0.55 20.34
CA VAL A 106 1.47 -1.21 19.09
C VAL A 106 2.70 -0.55 18.48
N LEU A 107 2.65 0.77 18.28
CA LEU A 107 3.77 1.52 17.69
C LEU A 107 5.05 1.41 18.51
N ARG A 108 4.94 1.48 19.84
CA ARG A 108 6.10 1.31 20.73
C ARG A 108 6.70 -0.10 20.64
N LYS A 109 5.87 -1.13 20.47
CA LYS A 109 6.31 -2.52 20.32
C LYS A 109 6.88 -2.80 18.94
N THR A 110 6.34 -2.17 17.90
CA THR A 110 6.81 -2.32 16.51
C THR A 110 8.29 -1.89 16.38
N GLY A 111 8.71 -0.78 17.01
CA GLY A 111 10.07 -0.27 16.89
C GLY A 111 10.45 -0.01 15.43
N THR A 112 11.49 -0.74 14.95
CA THR A 112 11.93 -0.72 13.55
C THR A 112 11.31 -1.85 12.70
N GLY A 113 10.44 -2.68 13.30
CA GLY A 113 9.80 -3.82 12.64
C GLY A 113 8.51 -3.44 11.90
N PHE A 114 7.78 -4.47 11.46
CA PHE A 114 6.48 -4.30 10.83
C PHE A 114 5.35 -4.35 11.86
N ALA A 115 4.33 -3.52 11.64
CA ALA A 115 3.25 -3.34 12.60
C ALA A 115 2.39 -4.59 12.79
N ALA A 116 2.21 -5.42 11.76
CA ALA A 116 1.32 -6.58 11.77
C ALA A 116 1.57 -7.55 12.94
N THR A 117 2.84 -7.86 13.25
CA THR A 117 3.16 -8.74 14.39
C THR A 117 2.78 -8.11 15.73
N ALA A 118 3.07 -6.83 15.93
CA ALA A 118 2.72 -6.13 17.16
C ALA A 118 1.20 -5.96 17.30
N GLU A 119 0.50 -5.69 16.19
CA GLU A 119 -0.95 -5.63 16.12
C GLU A 119 -1.58 -6.99 16.48
N GLN A 120 -1.11 -8.09 15.88
CA GLN A 120 -1.61 -9.42 16.19
C GLN A 120 -1.48 -9.76 17.68
N ASP A 121 -0.36 -9.40 18.31
CA ASP A 121 -0.13 -9.68 19.72
C ASP A 121 -0.99 -8.84 20.68
N ILE A 122 -1.28 -7.59 20.31
CA ILE A 122 -1.97 -6.61 21.17
C ILE A 122 -3.46 -6.53 20.85
N LEU A 123 -3.81 -6.51 19.55
CA LEU A 123 -5.19 -6.32 19.07
C LEU A 123 -5.88 -7.65 18.73
N LEU A 124 -5.13 -8.76 18.63
CA LEU A 124 -5.57 -10.08 18.15
C LEU A 124 -6.09 -10.06 16.70
N THR A 125 -5.72 -9.04 15.96
CA THR A 125 -6.02 -8.82 14.54
C THR A 125 -4.98 -7.87 13.95
N THR A 126 -4.93 -7.75 12.63
CA THR A 126 -4.01 -6.84 11.93
C THR A 126 -4.77 -5.70 11.24
N HIS A 127 -4.04 -4.62 10.90
CA HIS A 127 -4.61 -3.56 10.05
C HIS A 127 -5.05 -4.11 8.68
N ALA A 128 -4.37 -5.14 8.16
CA ALA A 128 -4.71 -5.79 6.90
C ALA A 128 -6.06 -6.51 6.98
N ASP A 129 -6.31 -7.29 8.05
CA ASP A 129 -7.57 -8.00 8.28
C ASP A 129 -8.74 -7.03 8.41
N VAL A 130 -8.58 -6.02 9.28
CA VAL A 130 -9.62 -5.00 9.50
C VAL A 130 -9.81 -4.15 8.24
N GLY A 131 -8.74 -3.84 7.53
CA GLY A 131 -8.77 -3.11 6.26
C GLY A 131 -9.58 -3.84 5.21
N ALA A 132 -9.26 -5.09 4.95
CA ALA A 132 -9.99 -5.92 4.00
C ALA A 132 -11.49 -6.01 4.34
N TYR A 133 -11.81 -6.21 5.62
CA TYR A 133 -13.20 -6.24 6.08
C TYR A 133 -13.95 -4.93 5.79
N LEU A 134 -13.36 -3.79 6.12
CA LEU A 134 -13.98 -2.47 5.89
C LEU A 134 -14.12 -2.15 4.41
N LEU A 135 -13.09 -2.44 3.61
CA LEU A 135 -13.12 -2.20 2.17
C LEU A 135 -14.17 -3.07 1.47
N GLY A 136 -14.34 -4.33 1.92
CA GLY A 136 -15.42 -5.20 1.46
C GLY A 136 -16.81 -4.64 1.80
N LEU A 137 -17.01 -4.13 3.02
CA LEU A 137 -18.25 -3.46 3.41
C LEU A 137 -18.54 -2.19 2.59
N TRP A 138 -17.50 -1.49 2.14
CA TRP A 138 -17.63 -0.32 1.29
C TRP A 138 -17.86 -0.66 -0.19
N GLY A 139 -17.85 -1.94 -0.54
CA GLY A 139 -18.16 -2.44 -1.88
C GLY A 139 -17.01 -2.32 -2.87
N LEU A 140 -15.77 -2.32 -2.40
CA LEU A 140 -14.61 -2.40 -3.28
C LEU A 140 -14.53 -3.79 -3.93
N THR A 141 -13.81 -3.88 -5.06
CA THR A 141 -13.63 -5.12 -5.80
C THR A 141 -12.93 -6.19 -4.95
N ASP A 142 -13.26 -7.46 -5.18
CA ASP A 142 -12.61 -8.58 -4.49
C ASP A 142 -11.09 -8.55 -4.66
N ALA A 143 -10.61 -8.13 -5.83
CA ALA A 143 -9.19 -8.00 -6.13
C ALA A 143 -8.49 -6.98 -5.21
N VAL A 144 -9.10 -5.83 -4.97
CA VAL A 144 -8.57 -4.80 -4.05
C VAL A 144 -8.64 -5.28 -2.60
N VAL A 145 -9.75 -5.89 -2.21
CA VAL A 145 -9.94 -6.44 -0.86
C VAL A 145 -8.90 -7.54 -0.57
N GLU A 146 -8.70 -8.47 -1.49
CA GLU A 146 -7.69 -9.53 -1.38
C GLU A 146 -6.27 -8.95 -1.31
N ALA A 147 -5.97 -7.97 -2.16
CA ALA A 147 -4.68 -7.30 -2.14
C ALA A 147 -4.37 -6.67 -0.77
N VAL A 148 -5.34 -6.02 -0.15
CA VAL A 148 -5.20 -5.44 1.19
C VAL A 148 -5.12 -6.51 2.26
N ALA A 149 -5.93 -7.58 2.18
CA ALA A 149 -5.91 -8.67 3.15
C ALA A 149 -4.54 -9.35 3.26
N PHE A 150 -3.88 -9.56 2.13
CA PHE A 150 -2.68 -10.40 2.06
C PHE A 150 -1.38 -9.62 1.79
N HIS A 151 -1.38 -8.27 1.77
CA HIS A 151 -0.18 -7.51 1.43
C HIS A 151 1.00 -7.73 2.39
N GLU A 152 0.76 -8.05 3.66
CA GLU A 152 1.85 -8.38 4.59
C GLU A 152 2.40 -9.80 4.39
N HIS A 153 1.54 -10.75 3.99
CA HIS A 153 1.87 -12.16 3.83
C HIS A 153 1.27 -12.72 2.51
N PRO A 154 1.69 -12.24 1.35
CA PRO A 154 1.09 -12.61 0.06
C PRO A 154 1.25 -14.09 -0.28
N GLY A 155 2.24 -14.78 0.29
CA GLY A 155 2.38 -16.23 0.17
C GLY A 155 1.23 -17.03 0.78
N THR A 156 0.37 -16.44 1.61
CA THR A 156 -0.83 -17.08 2.17
C THR A 156 -2.09 -16.82 1.35
N ALA A 157 -2.02 -15.95 0.34
CA ALA A 157 -3.14 -15.68 -0.56
C ALA A 157 -3.54 -16.96 -1.34
N PRO A 158 -4.82 -17.11 -1.70
CA PRO A 158 -5.31 -18.27 -2.42
C PRO A 158 -4.82 -18.35 -3.89
N THR A 159 -4.11 -17.33 -4.36
CA THR A 159 -3.53 -17.29 -5.72
C THR A 159 -2.22 -18.07 -5.81
N GLU A 160 -2.00 -18.74 -6.96
CA GLU A 160 -0.77 -19.49 -7.27
C GLU A 160 0.21 -18.69 -8.15
N THR A 161 -0.14 -17.46 -8.51
CA THR A 161 0.66 -16.62 -9.41
C THR A 161 0.96 -15.26 -8.78
N LEU A 162 1.83 -14.49 -9.43
CA LEU A 162 2.07 -13.11 -9.07
C LEU A 162 0.77 -12.30 -9.24
N GLY A 163 0.05 -12.12 -8.15
CA GLY A 163 -1.21 -11.35 -8.10
C GLY A 163 -1.05 -10.00 -7.42
N LEU A 164 -2.16 -9.27 -7.31
CA LEU A 164 -2.17 -7.96 -6.64
C LEU A 164 -1.62 -7.99 -5.21
N PRO A 165 -1.88 -9.00 -4.35
CA PRO A 165 -1.27 -9.06 -3.02
C PRO A 165 0.26 -8.98 -3.05
N ALA A 166 0.89 -9.72 -3.96
CA ALA A 166 2.34 -9.75 -4.11
C ALA A 166 2.88 -8.43 -4.70
N ILE A 167 2.15 -7.80 -5.61
CA ILE A 167 2.48 -6.49 -6.16
C ILE A 167 2.43 -5.41 -5.07
N ILE A 168 1.39 -5.40 -4.23
CA ILE A 168 1.28 -4.43 -3.12
C ILE A 168 2.38 -4.68 -2.10
N HIS A 169 2.67 -5.94 -1.76
CA HIS A 169 3.78 -6.29 -0.88
C HIS A 169 5.11 -5.73 -1.38
N ALA A 170 5.47 -5.97 -2.64
CA ALA A 170 6.70 -5.44 -3.23
C ALA A 170 6.71 -3.91 -3.23
N ALA A 171 5.61 -3.28 -3.62
CA ALA A 171 5.46 -1.83 -3.67
C ALA A 171 5.60 -1.16 -2.29
N ASP A 172 5.01 -1.76 -1.25
CA ASP A 172 5.15 -1.30 0.14
C ASP A 172 6.61 -1.32 0.60
N ARG A 173 7.32 -2.42 0.29
CA ARG A 173 8.75 -2.55 0.64
C ARG A 173 9.63 -1.55 -0.12
N LEU A 174 9.39 -1.36 -1.42
CA LEU A 174 10.08 -0.34 -2.22
C LEU A 174 9.80 1.08 -1.71
N ALA A 175 8.57 1.38 -1.31
CA ALA A 175 8.22 2.68 -0.75
C ALA A 175 8.92 2.97 0.59
N ARG A 176 9.13 1.93 1.43
CA ARG A 176 9.86 2.06 2.71
C ARG A 176 11.37 2.14 2.54
N TYR A 177 11.91 1.42 1.57
CA TYR A 177 13.35 1.23 1.39
C TYR A 177 13.75 1.47 -0.07
N PRO A 178 13.60 2.70 -0.60
CA PRO A 178 13.77 2.98 -2.03
C PRO A 178 15.20 2.75 -2.55
N ASP A 179 16.20 2.76 -1.65
CA ASP A 179 17.60 2.54 -2.01
C ASP A 179 18.05 1.07 -1.89
N GLN A 180 17.11 0.17 -1.51
CA GLN A 180 17.43 -1.25 -1.32
C GLN A 180 17.35 -2.02 -2.62
N ALA A 181 18.50 -2.32 -3.21
CA ALA A 181 18.61 -3.05 -4.47
C ALA A 181 18.57 -4.59 -4.32
N ASP A 182 18.83 -5.12 -3.11
CA ASP A 182 18.84 -6.56 -2.88
C ASP A 182 17.50 -7.05 -2.30
N PRO A 183 16.72 -7.82 -3.09
CA PRO A 183 15.42 -8.34 -2.63
C PRO A 183 15.55 -9.36 -1.48
N CYS A 184 16.73 -9.94 -1.27
CA CYS A 184 16.99 -10.87 -0.17
C CYS A 184 17.44 -10.18 1.11
N SER A 185 17.49 -8.84 1.14
CA SER A 185 17.85 -8.09 2.34
C SER A 185 16.86 -8.33 3.48
N GLU A 186 17.40 -8.58 4.68
CA GLU A 186 16.60 -8.71 5.90
C GLU A 186 15.74 -7.46 6.20
N GLN A 187 16.15 -6.29 5.71
CA GLN A 187 15.39 -5.04 5.88
C GLN A 187 14.06 -5.06 5.14
N LEU A 188 14.02 -5.67 3.96
CA LEU A 188 12.82 -5.73 3.14
C LEU A 188 11.80 -6.72 3.71
N GLN A 189 12.25 -7.79 4.38
CA GLN A 189 11.39 -8.86 4.90
C GLN A 189 10.36 -9.33 3.86
N LEU A 190 10.81 -9.51 2.61
CA LEU A 190 9.95 -10.02 1.55
C LEU A 190 9.52 -11.46 1.86
N ASP A 191 8.28 -11.76 1.55
CA ASP A 191 7.72 -13.09 1.70
C ASP A 191 8.51 -14.11 0.88
N SER A 192 8.95 -15.22 1.51
CA SER A 192 9.82 -16.21 0.89
C SER A 192 9.17 -16.89 -0.33
N ARG A 193 7.85 -17.12 -0.28
CA ARG A 193 7.10 -17.67 -1.42
C ARG A 193 7.09 -16.71 -2.59
N CYS A 194 6.98 -15.42 -2.33
CA CYS A 194 7.06 -14.40 -3.36
C CYS A 194 8.44 -14.35 -4.02
N LEU A 195 9.51 -14.47 -3.23
CA LEU A 195 10.87 -14.48 -3.76
C LEU A 195 11.14 -15.69 -4.67
N GLU A 196 10.67 -16.88 -4.27
CA GLU A 196 10.99 -18.15 -4.91
C GLU A 196 9.97 -18.56 -5.96
N GLU A 197 8.66 -18.61 -5.60
CA GLU A 197 7.61 -19.13 -6.46
C GLU A 197 7.09 -18.08 -7.46
N PHE A 198 6.97 -16.80 -7.02
CA PHE A 198 6.49 -15.72 -7.91
C PHE A 198 7.62 -15.02 -8.66
N GLY A 199 8.88 -15.43 -8.43
CA GLY A 199 10.05 -14.93 -9.16
C GLY A 199 10.38 -13.46 -8.89
N MET A 200 10.02 -12.92 -7.72
CA MET A 200 10.33 -11.53 -7.36
C MET A 200 11.83 -11.24 -7.34
N ARG A 201 12.65 -12.23 -7.01
CA ARG A 201 14.11 -12.10 -7.02
C ARG A 201 14.64 -11.60 -8.36
N ASP A 202 14.14 -12.17 -9.45
CA ASP A 202 14.58 -11.84 -10.80
C ASP A 202 13.93 -10.57 -11.35
N ARG A 203 12.72 -10.24 -10.83
CA ARG A 203 11.95 -9.05 -11.22
C ARG A 203 12.36 -7.79 -10.49
N TRP A 204 12.85 -7.90 -9.25
CA TRP A 204 13.18 -6.76 -8.40
C TRP A 204 14.10 -5.71 -9.05
N PRO A 205 15.16 -6.09 -9.80
CA PRO A 205 16.00 -5.11 -10.48
C PRO A 205 15.32 -4.39 -11.64
N ILE A 206 14.16 -4.87 -12.07
CA ILE A 206 13.39 -4.31 -13.20
C ILE A 206 12.37 -3.28 -12.68
N TRP A 207 11.85 -3.49 -11.50
CA TRP A 207 10.88 -2.61 -10.83
C TRP A 207 11.56 -1.42 -10.19
#